data_786071bcbb7a438b28fa3776f563d51c
#
_entry.id   786071bcbb7a438b28fa3776f563d51c
#
_cell.length_a   1.000
_cell.length_b   1.000
_cell.length_c   1.000
_cell.angle_alpha   90.00
_cell.angle_beta   90.00
_cell.angle_gamma   90.00
#
_symmetry.space_group_name_H-M   'P 1'
#
loop_
_entity.id
_entity.type
_entity.pdbx_description
1 polymer ?
#
loop_
_entity_poly.entity_id
_entity_poly.type
_entity_poly.pdbx_seq_one_letter_code
_entity_poly.pdbx_strand_id
1 'polypeptide(L)'
;MAGPIRVVVAKPGLDGHDRGAKVIARALRDAGVEVIYTGLHQTPQQIVDAALSEDADFIGMSILSGAHMTLFAELMDLLRANEATDIVVFGGGIIPEGDIPELEKMGVAHIFTPGTPTQDVVDWVNQNAPDRSAT
;
A
#
# COMPACT_ATOMS: atom_id res chain seq x y z
N MET A 1 -5.88 18.35 15.50
CA MET A 1 -7.03 18.00 14.66
C MET A 1 -6.61 16.96 13.62
N ALA A 2 -7.38 15.90 13.52
CA ALA A 2 -7.07 14.85 12.57
C ALA A 2 -7.38 15.28 11.15
N GLY A 3 -6.44 15.12 10.22
CA GLY A 3 -6.68 15.24 8.81
C GLY A 3 -7.24 13.94 8.22
N PRO A 4 -7.55 13.89 6.94
CA PRO A 4 -7.98 12.66 6.30
C PRO A 4 -6.87 11.61 6.33
N ILE A 5 -7.27 10.35 6.26
CA ILE A 5 -6.33 9.24 6.08
C ILE A 5 -5.64 9.43 4.73
N ARG A 6 -4.33 9.27 4.69
CA ARG A 6 -3.54 9.37 3.46
C ARG A 6 -2.97 8.02 3.07
N VAL A 7 -3.22 7.63 1.84
CA VAL A 7 -2.76 6.34 1.29
C VAL A 7 -1.98 6.61 0.00
N VAL A 8 -0.76 6.11 -0.04
CA VAL A 8 -0.01 6.05 -1.31
C VAL A 8 -0.36 4.74 -1.99
N VAL A 9 -0.90 4.81 -3.19
CA VAL A 9 -1.18 3.64 -4.02
C VAL A 9 -0.09 3.57 -5.09
N ALA A 10 0.67 2.50 -5.07
CA ALA A 10 1.86 2.36 -5.89
C ALA A 10 1.82 1.12 -6.77
N LYS A 11 2.46 1.23 -7.92
CA LYS A 11 2.61 0.15 -8.88
C LYS A 11 4.10 -0.05 -9.16
N PRO A 12 4.79 -0.87 -8.36
CA PRO A 12 6.24 -1.02 -8.52
C PRO A 12 6.62 -1.92 -9.69
N GLY A 13 7.87 -1.80 -10.13
CA GLY A 13 8.46 -2.65 -11.15
C GLY A 13 8.04 -2.29 -12.57
N LEU A 14 8.19 -3.24 -13.47
CA LEU A 14 7.97 -3.05 -14.90
C LEU A 14 6.57 -3.44 -15.37
N ASP A 15 5.71 -3.84 -14.45
CA ASP A 15 4.34 -4.23 -14.75
C ASP A 15 3.51 -3.02 -15.17
N GLY A 16 2.94 -3.08 -16.38
CA GLY A 16 2.13 -1.98 -16.92
C GLY A 16 0.63 -2.10 -16.66
N HIS A 17 0.20 -3.08 -15.87
CA HIS A 17 -1.22 -3.33 -15.61
C HIS A 17 -1.69 -2.54 -14.39
N ASP A 18 -2.16 -1.31 -14.61
CA ASP A 18 -2.50 -0.40 -13.52
C ASP A 18 -3.99 -0.32 -13.19
N ARG A 19 -4.83 -1.08 -13.87
CA ARG A 19 -6.29 -1.00 -13.68
C ARG A 19 -6.71 -1.30 -12.24
N GLY A 20 -6.15 -2.33 -11.65
CA GLY A 20 -6.48 -2.71 -10.26
C GLY A 20 -6.10 -1.61 -9.27
N ALA A 21 -4.93 -1.02 -9.45
CA ALA A 21 -4.48 0.08 -8.60
C ALA A 21 -5.39 1.29 -8.73
N LYS A 22 -5.81 1.64 -9.94
CA LYS A 22 -6.72 2.77 -10.18
C LYS A 22 -8.10 2.55 -9.58
N VAL A 23 -8.63 1.32 -9.66
CA VAL A 23 -9.92 0.98 -9.06
C VAL A 23 -9.87 1.16 -7.54
N ILE A 24 -8.82 0.66 -6.90
CA ILE A 24 -8.63 0.80 -5.45
C ILE A 24 -8.47 2.27 -5.06
N ALA A 25 -7.67 3.01 -5.81
CA ALA A 25 -7.46 4.44 -5.57
C ALA A 25 -8.77 5.21 -5.62
N ARG A 26 -9.61 4.92 -6.62
CA ARG A 26 -10.91 5.58 -6.77
C ARG A 26 -11.86 5.23 -5.61
N ALA A 27 -11.90 3.94 -5.23
CA ALA A 27 -12.77 3.51 -4.13
C ALA A 27 -12.40 4.20 -2.82
N LEU A 28 -11.11 4.33 -2.54
CA LEU A 28 -10.61 5.01 -1.35
C LEU A 28 -10.95 6.51 -1.38
N ARG A 29 -10.78 7.17 -2.53
CA ARG A 29 -11.15 8.59 -2.69
C ARG A 29 -12.63 8.81 -2.46
N ASP A 30 -13.47 7.94 -3.02
CA ASP A 30 -14.92 8.04 -2.87
C ASP A 30 -15.35 7.87 -1.41
N ALA A 31 -14.53 7.20 -0.61
CA ALA A 31 -14.77 7.02 0.82
C ALA A 31 -14.17 8.14 1.70
N GLY A 32 -13.61 9.17 1.09
CA GLY A 32 -13.04 10.32 1.83
C GLY A 32 -11.57 10.20 2.18
N VAL A 33 -10.89 9.17 1.69
CA VAL A 33 -9.45 8.98 1.90
C VAL A 33 -8.68 9.84 0.90
N GLU A 34 -7.63 10.50 1.35
CA GLU A 34 -6.71 11.21 0.47
C GLU A 34 -5.74 10.22 -0.16
N VAL A 35 -5.79 10.10 -1.48
CA VAL A 35 -5.01 9.10 -2.21
C VAL A 35 -3.95 9.78 -3.07
N ILE A 36 -2.72 9.33 -2.93
CA ILE A 36 -1.61 9.73 -3.78
C ILE A 36 -1.28 8.52 -4.68
N TYR A 37 -1.64 8.63 -5.95
CA TYR A 37 -1.33 7.58 -6.92
C TYR A 37 0.01 7.91 -7.58
N THR A 38 1.01 7.04 -7.37
CA THR A 38 2.38 7.31 -7.85
C THR A 38 2.57 7.05 -9.35
N GLY A 39 1.65 6.32 -9.98
CA GLY A 39 1.79 5.93 -11.37
C GLY A 39 2.54 4.61 -11.53
N LEU A 40 2.86 4.29 -12.79
CA LEU A 40 3.52 3.04 -13.16
C LEU A 40 5.03 3.09 -12.92
N HIS A 41 5.63 1.92 -12.88
CA HIS A 41 7.09 1.71 -12.92
C HIS A 41 7.86 2.39 -11.79
N GLN A 42 7.26 2.46 -10.61
CA GLN A 42 7.92 3.07 -9.47
C GLN A 42 8.93 2.10 -8.83
N THR A 43 10.05 2.63 -8.37
CA THR A 43 10.98 1.86 -7.54
C THR A 43 10.52 1.91 -6.08
N PRO A 44 10.91 0.93 -5.25
CA PRO A 44 10.62 1.02 -3.80
C PRO A 44 11.12 2.32 -3.17
N GLN A 45 12.28 2.83 -3.58
CA GLN A 45 12.79 4.11 -3.06
C GLN A 45 11.87 5.27 -3.41
N GLN A 46 11.38 5.32 -4.65
CA GLN A 46 10.45 6.36 -5.09
C GLN A 46 9.15 6.31 -4.30
N ILE A 47 8.66 5.09 -4.01
CA ILE A 47 7.44 4.89 -3.24
C ILE A 47 7.63 5.39 -1.81
N VAL A 48 8.73 5.04 -1.17
CA VAL A 48 9.04 5.51 0.19
C VAL A 48 9.18 7.02 0.21
N ASP A 49 9.89 7.61 -0.77
CA ASP A 49 10.06 9.05 -0.85
C ASP A 49 8.71 9.78 -0.96
N ALA A 50 7.79 9.24 -1.77
CA ALA A 50 6.45 9.79 -1.90
C ALA A 50 5.69 9.71 -0.57
N ALA A 51 5.76 8.55 0.09
CA ALA A 51 5.07 8.35 1.37
C ALA A 51 5.58 9.30 2.45
N LEU A 52 6.89 9.52 2.50
CA LEU A 52 7.49 10.44 3.47
C LEU A 52 7.12 11.90 3.17
N SER A 53 7.19 12.30 1.89
CA SER A 53 6.84 13.67 1.46
C SER A 53 5.39 14.00 1.75
N GLU A 54 4.49 13.04 1.59
CA GLU A 54 3.06 13.24 1.74
C GLU A 54 2.56 12.92 3.15
N ASP A 55 3.45 12.51 4.04
CA ASP A 55 3.09 12.08 5.39
C ASP A 55 1.99 11.02 5.36
N ALA A 56 2.20 9.99 4.57
CA ALA A 56 1.20 8.94 4.35
C ALA A 56 1.05 8.02 5.56
N ASP A 57 -0.17 7.55 5.78
CA ASP A 57 -0.48 6.57 6.82
C ASP A 57 -0.32 5.15 6.31
N PHE A 58 -0.54 4.95 5.01
CA PHE A 58 -0.52 3.63 4.37
C PHE A 58 0.24 3.69 3.05
N ILE A 59 0.85 2.57 2.70
CA ILE A 59 1.33 2.32 1.34
C ILE A 59 0.62 1.05 0.85
N GLY A 60 -0.15 1.18 -0.24
CA GLY A 60 -0.77 0.05 -0.90
C GLY A 60 -0.04 -0.26 -2.20
N MET A 61 0.47 -1.48 -2.33
CA MET A 61 1.18 -1.91 -3.52
C MET A 61 0.34 -2.87 -4.35
N SER A 62 0.13 -2.55 -5.63
CA SER A 62 -0.57 -3.39 -6.58
C SER A 62 0.45 -4.08 -7.47
N ILE A 63 0.53 -5.40 -7.37
CA ILE A 63 1.57 -6.19 -8.05
C ILE A 63 0.92 -7.33 -8.83
N LEU A 64 1.21 -7.39 -10.13
CA LEU A 64 0.80 -8.50 -11.00
C LEU A 64 2.00 -9.34 -11.47
N SER A 65 3.21 -8.83 -11.33
CA SER A 65 4.43 -9.56 -11.71
C SER A 65 4.84 -10.55 -10.63
N GLY A 66 5.71 -11.49 -10.95
CA GLY A 66 6.23 -12.45 -9.98
C GLY A 66 7.30 -11.90 -9.05
N ALA A 67 7.55 -10.59 -9.06
CA ALA A 67 8.61 -9.97 -8.25
C ALA A 67 8.13 -9.47 -6.88
N HIS A 68 6.95 -9.87 -6.45
CA HIS A 68 6.32 -9.35 -5.23
C HIS A 68 7.18 -9.55 -3.97
N MET A 69 7.83 -10.69 -3.80
CA MET A 69 8.66 -10.94 -2.61
C MET A 69 9.82 -9.96 -2.52
N THR A 70 10.54 -9.76 -3.62
CA THR A 70 11.69 -8.84 -3.66
C THR A 70 11.24 -7.39 -3.46
N LEU A 71 10.16 -6.98 -4.11
CA LEU A 71 9.68 -5.60 -4.03
C LEU A 71 9.19 -5.25 -2.63
N PHE A 72 8.44 -6.14 -1.98
CA PHE A 72 8.00 -5.90 -0.61
C PHE A 72 9.18 -5.90 0.35
N ALA A 73 10.15 -6.82 0.18
CA ALA A 73 11.33 -6.87 1.05
C ALA A 73 12.12 -5.56 0.97
N GLU A 74 12.35 -5.05 -0.23
CA GLU A 74 13.05 -3.78 -0.43
C GLU A 74 12.30 -2.62 0.19
N LEU A 75 10.97 -2.57 0.00
CA LEU A 75 10.13 -1.52 0.57
C LEU A 75 10.21 -1.52 2.09
N MET A 76 10.07 -2.69 2.72
CA MET A 76 10.11 -2.80 4.17
C MET A 76 11.47 -2.42 4.73
N ASP A 77 12.57 -2.81 4.05
CA ASP A 77 13.92 -2.44 4.45
C ASP A 77 14.11 -0.92 4.39
N LEU A 78 13.62 -0.27 3.34
CA LEU A 78 13.72 1.17 3.19
C LEU A 78 12.90 1.92 4.24
N LEU A 79 11.73 1.42 4.60
CA LEU A 79 10.93 2.01 5.67
C LEU A 79 11.67 1.92 7.01
N ARG A 80 12.29 0.79 7.31
CA ARG A 80 13.10 0.64 8.53
C ARG A 80 14.30 1.58 8.53
N ALA A 81 14.97 1.71 7.39
CA ALA A 81 16.13 2.58 7.25
C ALA A 81 15.78 4.05 7.44
N ASN A 82 14.56 4.45 7.14
CA ASN A 82 14.07 5.82 7.28
C ASN A 82 13.29 6.04 8.57
N GLU A 83 13.29 5.06 9.48
CA GLU A 83 12.55 5.11 10.74
C GLU A 83 11.05 5.38 10.53
N ALA A 84 10.50 4.83 9.46
CA ALA A 84 9.10 5.04 9.06
C ALA A 84 8.26 3.77 9.24
N THR A 85 8.51 3.00 10.29
CA THR A 85 7.83 1.73 10.55
C THR A 85 6.38 1.91 11.01
N ASP A 86 5.97 3.12 11.30
CA ASP A 86 4.58 3.47 11.60
C ASP A 86 3.69 3.55 10.35
N ILE A 87 4.28 3.60 9.15
CA ILE A 87 3.52 3.52 7.91
C ILE A 87 3.07 2.07 7.70
N VAL A 88 1.76 1.87 7.55
CA VAL A 88 1.18 0.55 7.37
C VAL A 88 1.24 0.16 5.89
N VAL A 89 1.81 -1.00 5.59
CA VAL A 89 1.95 -1.49 4.22
C VAL A 89 0.96 -2.61 3.98
N PHE A 90 0.22 -2.50 2.89
CA PHE A 90 -0.64 -3.58 2.41
C PHE A 90 -0.40 -3.79 0.92
N GLY A 91 -0.90 -4.89 0.41
CA GLY A 91 -0.72 -5.22 -0.99
C GLY A 91 -1.91 -5.93 -1.59
N GLY A 92 -1.92 -6.01 -2.90
CA GLY A 92 -2.92 -6.72 -3.64
C GLY A 92 -2.42 -7.07 -5.04
N GLY A 93 -3.21 -7.84 -5.75
CA GLY A 93 -2.87 -8.31 -7.07
C GLY A 93 -2.75 -9.83 -7.10
N ILE A 94 -2.00 -10.36 -8.05
CA ILE A 94 -1.83 -11.81 -8.18
C ILE A 94 -0.65 -12.26 -7.34
N ILE A 95 -0.93 -12.61 -6.08
CA ILE A 95 0.09 -13.06 -5.13
C ILE A 95 -0.30 -14.48 -4.67
N PRO A 96 0.59 -15.47 -4.82
CA PRO A 96 0.31 -16.83 -4.36
C PRO A 96 0.01 -16.86 -2.86
N GLU A 97 -1.03 -17.59 -2.49
CA GLU A 97 -1.45 -17.68 -1.08
C GLU A 97 -0.33 -18.20 -0.17
N GLY A 98 0.50 -19.08 -0.68
CA GLY A 98 1.63 -19.63 0.07
C GLY A 98 2.69 -18.60 0.44
N ASP A 99 2.75 -17.47 -0.27
CA ASP A 99 3.70 -16.39 0.01
C ASP A 99 3.19 -15.39 1.02
N ILE A 100 1.88 -15.38 1.28
CA ILE A 100 1.28 -14.39 2.20
C ILE A 100 1.87 -14.47 3.61
N PRO A 101 2.04 -15.65 4.23
CA PRO A 101 2.65 -15.71 5.57
C PRO A 101 4.06 -15.11 5.60
N GLU A 102 4.86 -15.30 4.55
CA GLU A 102 6.20 -14.72 4.49
C GLU A 102 6.16 -13.19 4.38
N LEU A 103 5.22 -12.67 3.60
CA LEU A 103 5.04 -11.22 3.49
C LEU A 103 4.61 -10.62 4.83
N GLU A 104 3.71 -11.28 5.54
CA GLU A 104 3.29 -10.84 6.86
C GLU A 104 4.45 -10.84 7.86
N LYS A 105 5.34 -11.83 7.78
CA LYS A 105 6.56 -11.88 8.61
C LYS A 105 7.50 -10.72 8.34
N MET A 106 7.51 -10.21 7.11
CA MET A 106 8.30 -9.03 6.75
C MET A 106 7.74 -7.75 7.36
N GLY A 107 6.50 -7.77 7.81
CA GLY A 107 5.81 -6.60 8.34
C GLY A 107 4.70 -6.07 7.44
N VAL A 108 4.38 -6.74 6.34
CA VAL A 108 3.24 -6.37 5.50
C VAL A 108 1.96 -6.68 6.27
N ALA A 109 1.09 -5.69 6.44
CA ALA A 109 -0.05 -5.82 7.33
C ALA A 109 -1.17 -6.69 6.76
N HIS A 110 -1.38 -6.64 5.46
CA HIS A 110 -2.43 -7.42 4.82
C HIS A 110 -2.19 -7.56 3.32
N ILE A 111 -2.66 -8.67 2.75
CA ILE A 111 -2.65 -8.91 1.31
C ILE A 111 -4.08 -9.20 0.87
N PHE A 112 -4.57 -8.42 -0.07
CA PHE A 112 -5.90 -8.62 -0.67
C PHE A 112 -5.74 -9.48 -1.91
N THR A 113 -6.40 -10.63 -1.93
CA THR A 113 -6.35 -11.56 -3.05
C THR A 113 -7.29 -11.11 -4.18
N PRO A 114 -7.10 -11.59 -5.42
CA PRO A 114 -8.01 -11.26 -6.52
C PRO A 114 -9.46 -11.59 -6.17
N GLY A 115 -10.39 -10.74 -6.57
CA GLY A 115 -11.81 -10.92 -6.27
C GLY A 115 -12.27 -10.30 -4.97
N THR A 116 -11.36 -9.76 -4.15
CA THR A 116 -11.74 -9.04 -2.94
C THR A 116 -12.54 -7.79 -3.33
N PRO A 117 -13.75 -7.59 -2.78
CA PRO A 117 -14.52 -6.38 -3.07
C PRO A 117 -13.77 -5.12 -2.63
N THR A 118 -13.87 -4.06 -3.40
CA THR A 118 -13.20 -2.78 -3.05
C THR A 118 -13.67 -2.23 -1.72
N GLN A 119 -14.93 -2.48 -1.36
CA GLN A 119 -15.45 -2.05 -0.06
C GLN A 119 -14.68 -2.68 1.10
N ASP A 120 -14.24 -3.95 0.95
CA ASP A 120 -13.44 -4.61 1.98
C ASP A 120 -12.10 -3.90 2.18
N VAL A 121 -11.48 -3.42 1.10
CA VAL A 121 -10.24 -2.66 1.18
C VAL A 121 -10.46 -1.34 1.91
N VAL A 122 -11.53 -0.64 1.57
CA VAL A 122 -11.90 0.63 2.22
C VAL A 122 -12.15 0.42 3.72
N ASP A 123 -12.91 -0.60 4.07
CA ASP A 123 -13.22 -0.91 5.46
C ASP A 123 -11.95 -1.25 6.25
N TRP A 124 -11.06 -2.04 5.64
CA TRP A 124 -9.80 -2.42 6.29
C TRP A 124 -8.92 -1.19 6.56
N VAL A 125 -8.83 -0.28 5.59
CA VAL A 125 -8.05 0.96 5.74
C VAL A 125 -8.63 1.80 6.88
N ASN A 126 -9.94 1.96 6.92
CA ASN A 126 -10.59 2.73 8.00
C ASN A 126 -10.39 2.09 9.38
N GLN A 127 -10.43 0.77 9.47
CA GLN A 127 -10.27 0.04 10.72
C GLN A 127 -8.83 0.06 11.24
N ASN A 128 -7.85 0.19 10.36
CA ASN A 128 -6.44 0.11 10.71
C ASN A 128 -5.71 1.45 10.66
N ALA A 129 -6.43 2.53 10.41
CA ALA A 129 -5.85 3.87 10.37
C ALA A 129 -5.35 4.28 11.75
N PRO A 130 -4.22 5.02 11.82
CA PRO A 130 -3.77 5.57 13.10
C PRO A 130 -4.79 6.53 13.66
N ASP A 131 -4.87 6.57 15.00
CA ASP A 131 -5.79 7.48 15.69
C ASP A 131 -5.20 8.89 15.69
N ARG A 132 -5.62 9.69 14.74
CA ARG A 132 -5.17 11.08 14.62
C ARG A 132 -5.93 12.02 15.53
N SER A 133 -7.08 11.58 16.03
CA SER A 133 -7.90 12.42 16.89
C SER A 133 -7.31 12.58 18.29
N ALA A 134 -6.38 11.71 18.66
CA ALA A 134 -5.72 11.74 19.97
C ALA A 134 -4.58 12.77 20.05
N THR A 135 -4.24 13.40 18.96
CA THR A 135 -3.10 14.36 18.93
C THR A 135 -3.54 15.79 19.05
#